data_a071f18059306b745245d23c82eeb65d
#
_entry.id   a071f18059306b745245d23c82eeb65d
#
_cell.length_a   1.000
_cell.length_b   1.000
_cell.length_c   1.000
_cell.angle_alpha   90.00
_cell.angle_beta   90.00
_cell.angle_gamma   90.00
#
_symmetry.space_group_name_H-M   'P 1'
#
loop_
_entity.id
_entity.type
_entity.pdbx_description
1 polymer ?
#
loop_
_entity_poly.entity_id
_entity_poly.type
_entity_poly.pdbx_seq_one_letter_code
_entity_poly.pdbx_strand_id
1 'polypeptide(L)'
;MQEKAAYFFSDAHLGVNPEGSHRDRESLLVKCLKECSENASHIVFIGDLFEFWYEYRYYISRDHLPLYRTLGDLVDKGVNVHYLMGNHDFALGDFFEKSLGVKTGKQLVLELQGKRLILQHGDGLASSDKGYRIVRKVLDFPLNRTLFRLIHPDAGMSLARFVGQNSRKYGENRTIHLKEYLDAGIRLMNENACDFF
;
A
#
# COMPACT_ATOMS: atom_id res chain seq x y z
N MET A 1 29.98 -8.09 -10.67
CA MET A 1 28.97 -7.79 -9.62
C MET A 1 27.61 -8.09 -10.24
N GLN A 2 26.80 -8.93 -9.60
CA GLN A 2 25.44 -9.20 -10.07
C GLN A 2 24.64 -7.88 -9.99
N GLU A 3 23.97 -7.53 -11.06
CA GLU A 3 23.16 -6.32 -11.13
C GLU A 3 21.98 -6.46 -10.18
N LYS A 4 21.84 -5.55 -9.22
CA LYS A 4 20.77 -5.62 -8.21
C LYS A 4 19.45 -5.23 -8.84
N ALA A 5 18.39 -5.98 -8.56
CA ALA A 5 17.04 -5.77 -9.06
C ALA A 5 16.19 -4.85 -8.17
N ALA A 6 15.18 -4.22 -8.76
CA ALA A 6 14.10 -3.58 -8.02
C ALA A 6 12.81 -4.39 -8.21
N TYR A 7 12.09 -4.63 -7.13
CA TYR A 7 10.85 -5.41 -7.11
C TYR A 7 9.68 -4.52 -6.69
N PHE A 8 8.58 -4.66 -7.40
CA PHE A 8 7.37 -3.87 -7.19
C PHE A 8 6.20 -4.80 -6.89
N PHE A 9 5.48 -4.52 -5.82
CA PHE A 9 4.30 -5.25 -5.38
C PHE A 9 3.14 -4.28 -5.21
N SER A 10 1.93 -4.69 -5.60
CA SER A 10 0.71 -3.90 -5.41
C SER A 10 -0.44 -4.82 -5.01
N ASP A 11 -1.43 -4.27 -4.33
CA ASP A 11 -2.73 -4.91 -4.10
C ASP A 11 -2.67 -6.32 -3.46
N ALA A 12 -1.78 -6.51 -2.49
CA ALA A 12 -1.66 -7.79 -1.79
C ALA A 12 -2.87 -8.09 -0.90
N HIS A 13 -3.56 -7.05 -0.40
CA HIS A 13 -4.79 -7.12 0.39
C HIS A 13 -4.75 -8.20 1.48
N LEU A 14 -3.72 -8.13 2.33
CA LEU A 14 -3.55 -9.06 3.44
C LEU A 14 -4.56 -8.77 4.56
N GLY A 15 -5.05 -9.82 5.21
CA GLY A 15 -5.81 -9.68 6.46
C GLY A 15 -7.32 -9.84 6.35
N VAL A 16 -7.91 -10.01 5.16
CA VAL A 16 -9.35 -10.28 5.03
C VAL A 16 -9.64 -11.44 4.10
N ASN A 17 -9.79 -12.61 4.67
CA ASN A 17 -10.65 -13.64 4.10
C ASN A 17 -11.10 -14.62 5.22
N PRO A 18 -12.41 -14.79 5.49
CA PRO A 18 -12.90 -15.72 6.50
C PRO A 18 -12.59 -17.19 6.18
N GLU A 19 -12.22 -17.50 4.93
CA GLU A 19 -12.01 -18.88 4.45
C GLU A 19 -10.55 -19.37 4.50
N GLY A 20 -9.66 -18.72 5.27
CA GLY A 20 -8.31 -19.23 5.54
C GLY A 20 -7.23 -18.89 4.51
N SER A 21 -7.56 -18.44 3.31
CA SER A 21 -6.60 -18.19 2.22
C SER A 21 -5.68 -16.97 2.43
N HIS A 22 -5.95 -16.11 3.42
CA HIS A 22 -5.09 -14.94 3.68
C HIS A 22 -3.73 -15.32 4.28
N ARG A 23 -3.66 -16.36 5.13
CA ARG A 23 -2.38 -16.86 5.69
C ARG A 23 -1.50 -17.44 4.60
N ASP A 24 -2.10 -18.13 3.63
CA ASP A 24 -1.37 -18.68 2.50
C ASP A 24 -0.81 -17.57 1.63
N ARG A 25 -1.58 -16.50 1.39
CA ARG A 25 -1.16 -15.33 0.62
C ARG A 25 -0.02 -14.58 1.29
N GLU A 26 -0.12 -14.34 2.60
CA GLU A 26 0.96 -13.71 3.37
C GLU A 26 2.21 -14.59 3.40
N SER A 27 2.04 -15.90 3.62
CA SER A 27 3.17 -16.85 3.61
C SER A 27 3.87 -16.87 2.25
N LEU A 28 3.11 -16.80 1.15
CA LEU A 28 3.64 -16.72 -0.20
C LEU A 28 4.40 -15.40 -0.41
N LEU A 29 3.83 -14.27 0.01
CA LEU A 29 4.51 -12.97 -0.07
C LEU A 29 5.82 -12.97 0.73
N VAL A 30 5.79 -13.45 1.97
CA VAL A 30 6.99 -13.57 2.82
C VAL A 30 8.06 -14.43 2.16
N LYS A 31 7.66 -15.56 1.56
CA LYS A 31 8.60 -16.42 0.81
C LYS A 31 9.19 -15.68 -0.38
N CYS A 32 8.36 -15.03 -1.19
CA CYS A 32 8.80 -14.24 -2.33
C CYS A 32 9.79 -13.13 -1.91
N LEU A 33 9.47 -12.39 -0.84
CA LEU A 33 10.34 -11.32 -0.32
C LEU A 33 11.70 -11.85 0.13
N LYS A 34 11.76 -13.04 0.75
CA LYS A 34 13.01 -13.69 1.14
C LYS A 34 13.84 -14.08 -0.08
N GLU A 35 13.21 -14.63 -1.13
CA GLU A 35 13.88 -14.94 -2.39
C GLU A 35 14.39 -13.66 -3.08
N CYS A 36 13.58 -12.61 -3.15
CA CYS A 36 13.99 -11.32 -3.69
C CYS A 36 15.17 -10.70 -2.92
N SER A 37 15.27 -10.97 -1.61
CA SER A 37 16.31 -10.37 -0.75
C SER A 37 17.74 -10.66 -1.17
N GLU A 38 17.95 -11.72 -1.94
CA GLU A 38 19.29 -12.15 -2.38
C GLU A 38 19.93 -11.16 -3.36
N ASN A 39 19.11 -10.50 -4.20
CA ASN A 39 19.60 -9.56 -5.22
C ASN A 39 18.84 -8.24 -5.27
N ALA A 40 17.95 -7.96 -4.32
CA ALA A 40 17.19 -6.72 -4.30
C ALA A 40 18.08 -5.50 -3.97
N SER A 41 17.90 -4.42 -4.73
CA SER A 41 18.32 -3.08 -4.35
C SER A 41 17.13 -2.31 -3.72
N HIS A 42 15.95 -2.51 -4.29
CA HIS A 42 14.71 -1.88 -3.86
C HIS A 42 13.57 -2.90 -3.82
N ILE A 43 12.70 -2.75 -2.82
CA ILE A 43 11.40 -3.40 -2.74
C ILE A 43 10.38 -2.30 -2.49
N VAL A 44 9.41 -2.16 -3.38
CA VAL A 44 8.40 -1.10 -3.31
C VAL A 44 7.01 -1.71 -3.30
N PHE A 45 6.26 -1.50 -2.22
CA PHE A 45 4.83 -1.78 -2.16
C PHE A 45 4.07 -0.55 -2.67
N ILE A 46 3.32 -0.72 -3.75
CA ILE A 46 2.58 0.35 -4.42
C ILE A 46 1.12 0.33 -3.94
N GLY A 47 0.93 0.52 -2.64
CA GLY A 47 -0.39 0.61 -1.99
C GLY A 47 -1.08 -0.74 -1.73
N ASP A 48 -2.08 -0.67 -0.89
CA ASP A 48 -3.02 -1.76 -0.57
C ASP A 48 -2.33 -3.08 -0.18
N LEU A 49 -1.24 -2.97 0.60
CA LEU A 49 -0.56 -4.13 1.16
C LEU A 49 -1.51 -4.92 2.08
N PHE A 50 -2.32 -4.20 2.85
CA PHE A 50 -3.35 -4.77 3.70
C PHE A 50 -4.74 -4.44 3.16
N GLU A 51 -5.71 -5.30 3.48
CA GLU A 51 -7.12 -5.04 3.18
C GLU A 51 -7.67 -3.80 3.89
N PHE A 52 -7.15 -3.53 5.07
CA PHE A 52 -7.40 -2.32 5.82
C PHE A 52 -6.23 -2.08 6.78
N TRP A 53 -5.67 -0.89 6.74
CA TRP A 53 -4.65 -0.47 7.68
C TRP A 53 -5.09 0.78 8.43
N TYR A 54 -5.10 0.66 9.75
CA TYR A 54 -5.23 1.78 10.67
C TYR A 54 -4.25 1.60 11.82
N GLU A 55 -3.37 2.56 12.01
CA GLU A 55 -2.38 2.54 13.07
C GLU A 55 -2.88 3.25 14.32
N TYR A 56 -3.11 2.47 15.36
CA TYR A 56 -3.36 3.00 16.69
C TYR A 56 -2.04 3.41 17.35
N ARG A 57 -2.12 4.32 18.32
CA ARG A 57 -0.92 4.85 18.96
C ARG A 57 -0.04 3.80 19.64
N TYR A 58 -0.64 2.75 20.20
CA TYR A 58 0.06 1.74 21.00
C TYR A 58 -0.22 0.30 20.55
N TYR A 59 -1.00 0.10 19.51
CA TYR A 59 -1.43 -1.23 19.09
C TYR A 59 -1.29 -1.40 17.58
N ILE A 60 -0.65 -2.50 17.22
CA ILE A 60 -0.48 -2.97 15.84
C ILE A 60 -1.05 -4.38 15.76
N SER A 61 -1.67 -4.72 14.63
CA SER A 61 -2.16 -6.09 14.41
C SER A 61 -1.02 -7.09 14.51
N ARG A 62 -1.18 -8.09 15.38
CA ARG A 62 -0.24 -9.19 15.52
C ARG A 62 -0.31 -10.21 14.37
N ASP A 63 -1.35 -10.14 13.56
CA ASP A 63 -1.63 -11.13 12.52
C ASP A 63 -0.56 -11.15 11.43
N HIS A 64 0.17 -10.04 11.27
CA HIS A 64 1.20 -9.85 10.22
C HIS A 64 2.64 -9.85 10.76
N LEU A 65 2.89 -10.44 11.95
CA LEU A 65 4.22 -10.50 12.54
C LEU A 65 5.30 -11.13 11.63
N PRO A 66 5.02 -12.20 10.87
CA PRO A 66 6.00 -12.77 9.92
C PRO A 66 6.41 -11.77 8.85
N LEU A 67 5.46 -10.99 8.33
CA LEU A 67 5.72 -9.95 7.34
C LEU A 67 6.56 -8.82 7.95
N TYR A 68 6.19 -8.31 9.12
CA TYR A 68 6.95 -7.22 9.77
C TYR A 68 8.41 -7.60 10.02
N ARG A 69 8.68 -8.82 10.50
CA ARG A 69 10.04 -9.33 10.67
C ARG A 69 10.78 -9.36 9.34
N THR A 70 10.12 -9.87 8.29
CA THR A 70 10.74 -9.95 6.96
C THR A 70 11.07 -8.57 6.40
N LEU A 71 10.20 -7.57 6.61
CA LEU A 71 10.48 -6.19 6.19
C LEU A 71 11.66 -5.58 6.95
N GLY A 72 11.74 -5.79 8.26
CA GLY A 72 12.88 -5.37 9.08
C GLY A 72 14.18 -6.05 8.62
N ASP A 73 14.15 -7.38 8.44
CA ASP A 73 15.31 -8.15 7.96
C ASP A 73 15.82 -7.65 6.58
N LEU A 74 14.91 -7.23 5.69
CA LEU A 74 15.26 -6.65 4.40
C LEU A 74 15.99 -5.30 4.55
N VAL A 75 15.48 -4.43 5.41
CA VAL A 75 16.11 -3.14 5.71
C VAL A 75 17.48 -3.35 6.34
N ASP A 76 17.62 -4.27 7.29
CA ASP A 76 18.89 -4.61 7.95
C ASP A 76 19.92 -5.16 6.97
N LYS A 77 19.48 -5.85 5.90
CA LYS A 77 20.33 -6.28 4.77
C LYS A 77 20.71 -5.15 3.81
N GLY A 78 20.24 -3.94 4.03
CA GLY A 78 20.50 -2.76 3.20
C GLY A 78 19.63 -2.66 1.94
N VAL A 79 18.50 -3.38 1.88
CA VAL A 79 17.49 -3.22 0.83
C VAL A 79 16.70 -1.94 1.10
N ASN A 80 16.51 -1.09 0.09
CA ASN A 80 15.63 0.06 0.20
C ASN A 80 14.17 -0.39 0.11
N VAL A 81 13.49 -0.48 1.25
CA VAL A 81 12.08 -0.87 1.31
C VAL A 81 11.21 0.37 1.38
N HIS A 82 10.23 0.46 0.48
CA HIS A 82 9.26 1.55 0.42
C HIS A 82 7.84 1.00 0.50
N TYR A 83 6.97 1.74 1.19
CA TYR A 83 5.55 1.45 1.24
C TYR A 83 4.76 2.71 0.87
N LEU A 84 4.19 2.71 -0.32
CA LEU A 84 3.30 3.78 -0.78
C LEU A 84 1.88 3.51 -0.32
N MET A 85 1.19 4.55 0.11
CA MET A 85 -0.19 4.44 0.59
C MET A 85 -1.16 4.23 -0.57
N GLY A 86 -2.02 3.23 -0.43
CA GLY A 86 -3.20 3.05 -1.28
C GLY A 86 -4.49 3.49 -0.59
N ASN A 87 -5.61 3.09 -1.15
CA ASN A 87 -6.92 3.48 -0.63
C ASN A 87 -7.37 2.65 0.59
N HIS A 88 -6.82 1.48 0.79
CA HIS A 88 -7.05 0.64 1.97
C HIS A 88 -6.14 1.01 3.16
N ASP A 89 -5.14 1.86 2.93
CA ASP A 89 -4.24 2.37 3.96
C ASP A 89 -4.83 3.63 4.61
N PHE A 90 -5.84 3.44 5.46
CA PHE A 90 -6.66 4.52 6.01
C PHE A 90 -5.86 5.50 6.89
N ALA A 91 -4.98 4.97 7.73
CA ALA A 91 -4.08 5.78 8.55
C ALA A 91 -2.75 5.05 8.74
N LEU A 92 -1.78 5.39 7.92
CA LEU A 92 -0.40 5.01 8.10
C LEU A 92 0.23 6.01 9.08
N GLY A 93 0.69 5.50 10.20
CA GLY A 93 1.42 6.28 11.21
C GLY A 93 2.93 6.20 11.01
N ASP A 94 3.67 5.99 12.09
CA ASP A 94 5.13 5.95 12.07
C ASP A 94 5.74 4.57 12.35
N PHE A 95 4.90 3.53 12.51
CA PHE A 95 5.37 2.18 12.81
C PHE A 95 6.32 1.63 11.74
N PHE A 96 5.97 1.74 10.48
CA PHE A 96 6.82 1.24 9.39
C PHE A 96 8.16 1.96 9.34
N GLU A 97 8.17 3.28 9.52
CA GLU A 97 9.40 4.07 9.48
C GLU A 97 10.24 3.88 10.73
N LYS A 98 9.63 4.06 11.92
CA LYS A 98 10.38 4.07 13.18
C LYS A 98 10.76 2.70 13.69
N SER A 99 9.89 1.69 13.45
CA SER A 99 10.11 0.35 14.00
C SER A 99 10.74 -0.62 13.00
N LEU A 100 10.53 -0.41 11.70
CA LEU A 100 11.00 -1.32 10.66
C LEU A 100 12.00 -0.68 9.68
N GLY A 101 12.17 0.65 9.71
CA GLY A 101 13.03 1.36 8.77
C GLY A 101 12.50 1.40 7.33
N VAL A 102 11.23 1.04 7.12
CA VAL A 102 10.56 1.09 5.82
C VAL A 102 10.13 2.52 5.52
N LYS A 103 10.53 3.06 4.38
CA LYS A 103 10.16 4.42 3.97
C LYS A 103 8.71 4.46 3.50
N THR A 104 7.92 5.42 3.98
CA THR A 104 6.52 5.54 3.60
C THR A 104 6.22 6.80 2.80
N GLY A 105 5.15 6.78 2.00
CA GLY A 105 4.76 7.94 1.21
C GLY A 105 3.48 7.71 0.40
N LYS A 106 3.05 8.73 -0.34
CA LYS A 106 1.96 8.61 -1.31
C LYS A 106 2.47 8.42 -2.73
N GLN A 107 3.66 8.92 -2.99
CA GLN A 107 4.32 8.92 -4.28
C GLN A 107 5.82 8.77 -4.05
N LEU A 108 6.49 8.12 -4.98
CA LEU A 108 7.93 7.93 -4.97
C LEU A 108 8.48 8.17 -6.37
N VAL A 109 9.54 8.96 -6.47
CA VAL A 109 10.34 9.06 -7.70
C VAL A 109 11.65 8.33 -7.46
N LEU A 110 11.94 7.35 -8.32
CA LEU A 110 13.16 6.55 -8.29
C LEU A 110 13.95 6.71 -9.58
N GLU A 111 15.27 6.73 -9.46
CA GLU A 111 16.18 6.58 -10.58
C GLU A 111 16.78 5.17 -10.55
N LEU A 112 16.46 4.38 -11.57
CA LEU A 112 16.93 3.00 -11.71
C LEU A 112 17.47 2.80 -13.13
N GLN A 113 18.69 2.28 -13.23
CA GLN A 113 19.33 1.97 -14.52
C GLN A 113 19.30 3.15 -15.51
N GLY A 114 19.51 4.38 -15.03
CA GLY A 114 19.46 5.58 -15.85
C GLY A 114 18.07 6.01 -16.31
N LYS A 115 17.03 5.40 -15.74
CA LYS A 115 15.62 5.73 -15.97
C LYS A 115 14.98 6.29 -14.73
N ARG A 116 14.10 7.27 -14.91
CA ARG A 116 13.35 7.92 -13.84
C ARG A 116 11.91 7.44 -13.83
N LEU A 117 11.53 6.81 -12.73
CA LEU A 117 10.20 6.22 -12.52
C LEU A 117 9.45 7.06 -11.50
N ILE A 118 8.15 7.31 -11.77
CA ILE A 118 7.23 7.85 -10.78
C ILE A 118 6.25 6.75 -10.38
N LEU A 119 6.13 6.48 -9.10
CA LEU A 119 5.35 5.38 -8.54
C LEU A 119 4.30 5.93 -7.57
N GLN A 120 3.07 5.52 -7.75
CA GLN A 120 1.95 5.77 -6.84
C GLN A 120 0.83 4.76 -7.07
N HIS A 121 -0.04 4.58 -6.09
CA HIS A 121 -1.11 3.57 -6.17
C HIS A 121 -2.15 3.87 -7.28
N GLY A 122 -2.38 5.14 -7.60
CA GLY A 122 -3.23 5.51 -8.73
C GLY A 122 -4.71 5.71 -8.40
N ASP A 123 -5.12 5.51 -7.16
CA ASP A 123 -6.51 5.70 -6.74
C ASP A 123 -6.97 7.16 -6.92
N GLY A 124 -8.15 7.35 -7.54
CA GLY A 124 -8.74 8.68 -7.76
C GLY A 124 -8.04 9.54 -8.80
N LEU A 125 -7.13 8.99 -9.63
CA LEU A 125 -6.49 9.71 -10.74
C LEU A 125 -7.45 10.02 -11.87
N ALA A 126 -8.42 9.13 -12.15
CA ALA A 126 -9.40 9.38 -13.20
C ALA A 126 -10.28 10.58 -12.85
N SER A 127 -10.58 11.41 -13.86
CA SER A 127 -11.43 12.61 -13.68
C SER A 127 -12.87 12.25 -13.34
N SER A 128 -13.34 11.09 -13.80
CA SER A 128 -14.66 10.51 -13.50
C SER A 128 -14.82 10.06 -12.03
N ASP A 129 -13.72 9.87 -11.28
CA ASP A 129 -13.71 9.37 -9.89
C ASP A 129 -14.13 10.41 -8.84
N LYS A 130 -15.03 11.33 -9.20
CA LYS A 130 -15.48 12.41 -8.29
C LYS A 130 -16.10 11.88 -7.00
N GLY A 131 -16.95 10.86 -7.09
CA GLY A 131 -17.58 10.23 -5.92
C GLY A 131 -16.55 9.60 -4.99
N TYR A 132 -15.62 8.85 -5.52
CA TYR A 132 -14.51 8.28 -4.79
C TYR A 132 -13.69 9.37 -4.06
N ARG A 133 -13.33 10.44 -4.77
CA ARG A 133 -12.55 11.54 -4.17
C ARG A 133 -13.28 12.24 -3.03
N ILE A 134 -14.61 12.36 -3.11
CA ILE A 134 -15.43 12.94 -2.02
C ILE A 134 -15.38 12.00 -0.79
N VAL A 135 -15.66 10.72 -0.99
CA VAL A 135 -15.59 9.72 0.09
C VAL A 135 -14.20 9.70 0.72
N ARG A 136 -13.15 9.68 -0.11
CA ARG A 136 -11.76 9.71 0.38
C ARG A 136 -11.45 10.96 1.20
N LYS A 137 -11.90 12.16 0.77
CA LYS A 137 -11.74 13.39 1.55
C LYS A 137 -12.43 13.32 2.90
N VAL A 138 -13.63 12.73 2.96
CA VAL A 138 -14.35 12.53 4.22
C VAL A 138 -13.60 11.58 5.14
N LEU A 139 -13.12 10.44 4.62
CA LEU A 139 -12.36 9.47 5.39
C LEU A 139 -11.01 10.04 5.86
N ASP A 140 -10.32 10.79 5.01
CA ASP A 140 -9.01 11.40 5.31
C ASP A 140 -9.11 12.62 6.23
N PHE A 141 -10.33 13.09 6.52
CA PHE A 141 -10.50 14.26 7.38
C PHE A 141 -9.96 13.98 8.80
N PRO A 142 -9.09 14.83 9.35
CA PRO A 142 -8.37 14.56 10.60
C PRO A 142 -9.28 14.20 11.78
N LEU A 143 -10.46 14.83 11.85
CA LEU A 143 -11.43 14.52 12.90
C LEU A 143 -11.94 13.08 12.81
N ASN A 144 -12.23 12.58 11.60
CA ASN A 144 -12.72 11.22 11.40
C ASN A 144 -11.66 10.20 11.78
N ARG A 145 -10.41 10.45 11.45
CA ARG A 145 -9.27 9.64 11.90
C ARG A 145 -9.15 9.65 13.41
N THR A 146 -9.34 10.81 14.05
CA THR A 146 -9.30 10.93 15.52
C THR A 146 -10.48 10.20 16.17
N LEU A 147 -11.69 10.34 15.62
CA LEU A 147 -12.87 9.63 16.10
C LEU A 147 -12.72 8.11 15.96
N PHE A 148 -12.18 7.63 14.83
CA PHE A 148 -11.90 6.21 14.66
C PHE A 148 -10.92 5.68 15.71
N ARG A 149 -9.95 6.49 16.15
CA ARG A 149 -8.99 6.14 17.21
C ARG A 149 -9.65 5.88 18.57
N LEU A 150 -10.82 6.45 18.82
CA LEU A 150 -11.59 6.24 20.05
C LEU A 150 -12.35 4.91 20.05
N ILE A 151 -12.49 4.27 18.89
CA ILE A 151 -13.10 2.95 18.78
C ILE A 151 -12.06 1.91 19.24
N HIS A 152 -12.53 0.95 20.08
CA HIS A 152 -11.66 -0.16 20.48
C HIS A 152 -11.09 -0.88 19.24
N PRO A 153 -9.80 -1.25 19.20
CA PRO A 153 -9.17 -1.84 18.02
C PRO A 153 -9.94 -3.02 17.42
N ASP A 154 -10.46 -3.94 18.24
CA ASP A 154 -11.22 -5.09 17.75
C ASP A 154 -12.55 -4.68 17.08
N ALA A 155 -13.23 -3.69 17.63
CA ALA A 155 -14.45 -3.14 17.04
C ALA A 155 -14.15 -2.37 15.76
N GLY A 156 -13.07 -1.59 15.74
CA GLY A 156 -12.59 -0.87 14.56
C GLY A 156 -12.23 -1.81 13.42
N MET A 157 -11.51 -2.88 13.70
CA MET A 157 -11.18 -3.92 12.70
C MET A 157 -12.41 -4.66 12.19
N SER A 158 -13.38 -4.95 13.05
CA SER A 158 -14.64 -5.59 12.65
C SER A 158 -15.45 -4.67 11.72
N LEU A 159 -15.54 -3.38 12.06
CA LEU A 159 -16.19 -2.37 11.22
C LEU A 159 -15.50 -2.23 9.86
N ALA A 160 -14.17 -2.16 9.86
CA ALA A 160 -13.37 -2.05 8.64
C ALA A 160 -13.58 -3.26 7.71
N ARG A 161 -13.60 -4.48 8.26
CA ARG A 161 -13.90 -5.71 7.51
C ARG A 161 -15.29 -5.64 6.88
N PHE A 162 -16.29 -5.23 7.64
CA PHE A 162 -17.66 -5.10 7.14
C PHE A 162 -17.76 -4.09 5.98
N VAL A 163 -17.13 -2.91 6.13
CA VAL A 163 -17.11 -1.88 5.09
C VAL A 163 -16.34 -2.34 3.86
N GLY A 164 -15.17 -2.96 4.04
CA GLY A 164 -14.34 -3.47 2.94
C GLY A 164 -15.07 -4.52 2.09
N GLN A 165 -15.72 -5.49 2.72
CA GLN A 165 -16.51 -6.52 2.02
C GLN A 165 -17.65 -5.92 1.20
N ASN A 166 -18.35 -4.93 1.73
CA ASN A 166 -19.43 -4.27 1.01
C ASN A 166 -18.91 -3.37 -0.13
N SER A 167 -17.80 -2.67 0.08
CA SER A 167 -17.19 -1.81 -0.94
C SER A 167 -16.76 -2.58 -2.19
N ARG A 168 -16.24 -3.80 -2.05
CA ARG A 168 -15.88 -4.66 -3.19
C ARG A 168 -17.05 -4.99 -4.09
N LYS A 169 -18.21 -5.32 -3.52
CA LYS A 169 -19.43 -5.62 -4.29
C LYS A 169 -19.87 -4.43 -5.16
N TYR A 170 -19.61 -3.20 -4.71
CA TYR A 170 -19.88 -1.99 -5.50
C TYR A 170 -18.79 -1.72 -6.54
N GLY A 171 -17.54 -2.08 -6.25
CA GLY A 171 -16.40 -1.89 -7.16
C GLY A 171 -16.41 -2.79 -8.39
N GLU A 172 -16.90 -4.04 -8.24
CA GLU A 172 -16.98 -5.02 -9.35
C GLU A 172 -17.83 -4.55 -10.54
N ASN A 173 -18.79 -3.65 -10.32
CA ASN A 173 -19.66 -3.10 -11.36
C ASN A 173 -19.16 -1.76 -11.93
N ARG A 174 -17.93 -1.33 -11.59
CA ARG A 174 -17.42 -0.03 -11.99
C ARG A 174 -16.78 -0.10 -13.36
N THR A 175 -17.22 0.76 -14.28
CA THR A 175 -16.58 0.92 -15.59
C THR A 175 -15.21 1.59 -15.38
N ILE A 176 -14.15 0.88 -15.74
CA ILE A 176 -12.79 1.43 -15.69
C ILE A 176 -12.59 2.31 -16.94
N HIS A 177 -12.37 3.59 -16.73
CA HIS A 177 -12.06 4.55 -17.80
C HIS A 177 -10.54 4.55 -18.07
N LEU A 178 -10.03 3.48 -18.69
CA LEU A 178 -8.61 3.27 -18.95
C LEU A 178 -7.92 4.50 -19.56
N LYS A 179 -8.60 5.17 -20.50
CA LYS A 179 -8.08 6.37 -21.15
C LYS A 179 -7.78 7.49 -20.16
N GLU A 180 -8.66 7.73 -19.17
CA GLU A 180 -8.44 8.76 -18.16
C GLU A 180 -7.23 8.46 -17.27
N TYR A 181 -7.00 7.19 -16.94
CA TYR A 181 -5.81 6.77 -16.19
C TYR A 181 -4.54 6.95 -17.01
N LEU A 182 -4.55 6.58 -18.30
CA LEU A 182 -3.43 6.80 -19.21
C LEU A 182 -3.10 8.28 -19.36
N ASP A 183 -4.10 9.13 -19.57
CA ASP A 183 -3.92 10.58 -19.69
C ASP A 183 -3.37 11.19 -18.39
N ALA A 184 -3.82 10.70 -17.24
CA ALA A 184 -3.30 11.11 -15.93
C ALA A 184 -1.84 10.66 -15.73
N GLY A 185 -1.51 9.42 -16.09
CA GLY A 185 -0.16 8.90 -16.05
C GLY A 185 0.81 9.69 -16.93
N ILE A 186 0.46 9.95 -18.18
CA ILE A 186 1.25 10.76 -19.12
C ILE A 186 1.49 12.17 -18.55
N ARG A 187 0.46 12.78 -17.97
CA ARG A 187 0.60 14.10 -17.34
C ARG A 187 1.58 14.07 -16.18
N LEU A 188 1.47 13.09 -15.29
CA LEU A 188 2.38 12.93 -14.15
C LEU A 188 3.82 12.69 -14.58
N MET A 189 4.03 11.87 -15.62
CA MET A 189 5.36 11.67 -16.20
C MET A 189 5.96 12.98 -16.72
N ASN A 190 5.18 13.77 -17.46
CA ASN A 190 5.63 15.04 -18.00
C ASN A 190 5.92 16.07 -16.89
N GLU A 191 5.04 16.20 -15.89
CA GLU A 191 5.22 17.11 -14.74
C GLU A 191 6.45 16.78 -13.90
N ASN A 192 6.82 15.52 -13.81
CA ASN A 192 7.95 15.05 -13.00
C ASN A 192 9.19 14.71 -13.83
N ALA A 193 9.17 14.93 -15.15
CA ALA A 193 10.23 14.55 -16.08
C ALA A 193 10.65 13.07 -15.90
N CYS A 194 9.68 12.16 -15.85
CA CYS A 194 9.89 10.73 -15.65
C CYS A 194 9.75 9.96 -16.96
N ASP A 195 10.50 8.85 -17.08
CA ASP A 195 10.44 7.94 -18.22
C ASP A 195 9.26 6.96 -18.11
N PHE A 196 8.85 6.61 -16.87
CA PHE A 196 7.81 5.61 -16.58
C PHE A 196 6.90 6.06 -15.43
N PHE A 197 5.65 5.58 -15.50
CA PHE A 197 4.63 5.71 -14.46
C PHE A 197 4.03 4.33 -14.14
#